data_2179ba0464884b87c893afef0bd465ec
#
_entry.id   2179ba0464884b87c893afef0bd465ec
#
_cell.length_a   1.000
_cell.length_b   1.000
_cell.length_c   1.000
_cell.angle_alpha   90.00
_cell.angle_beta   90.00
_cell.angle_gamma   90.00
#
_symmetry.space_group_name_H-M   'P 1'
#
loop_
_entity.id
_entity.type
_entity.pdbx_description
1 polymer ?
#
loop_
_entity_poly.entity_id
_entity_poly.type
_entity_poly.pdbx_seq_one_letter_code
_entity_poly.pdbx_strand_id
1 'polypeptide(L)'
;ILLWDARLFELRCISCGESYSNDDVIFNCSCGGLLEVLFDINKISVKKRDLSKRPLGVWRYKEFLPIDPDDNIISLKEGGTPLYRGRNIGRMVGLTELFIKNEGGNPTGSFKDRGMTVGVTKALHFGSKFVCCASTGNTSASLAAYAAKAGIKCIVLLPSGNIALGKLAQAILHGALVVEIKGNFDVALNLIRKASKDLNLYLLNSINPWRLEGQKTEAFEILDQLDYNVPNTVIVPMGNCGNISAIWKGFKEFYEI
;
A
#
# COMPACT_ATOMS: atom_id res chain seq x y z
N ILE A 1 24.31 15.29 -11.14
CA ILE A 1 24.07 13.84 -11.02
C ILE A 1 24.21 13.54 -9.54
N LEU A 2 23.11 13.56 -8.80
CA LEU A 2 23.07 13.10 -7.41
C LEU A 2 23.20 11.57 -7.48
N LEU A 3 24.33 11.06 -7.01
CA LEU A 3 24.50 9.64 -6.72
C LEU A 3 23.44 9.28 -5.68
N TRP A 4 22.39 8.60 -6.11
CA TRP A 4 21.48 7.92 -5.22
C TRP A 4 22.29 6.84 -4.52
N ASP A 5 22.60 7.09 -3.24
CA ASP A 5 23.23 6.06 -2.42
C ASP A 5 22.25 4.88 -2.33
N ALA A 6 22.69 3.70 -2.75
CA ALA A 6 21.89 2.46 -2.81
C ALA A 6 21.37 2.00 -1.43
N ARG A 7 21.41 2.86 -0.40
CA ARG A 7 21.07 2.59 0.99
C ARG A 7 20.15 3.63 1.62
N LEU A 8 19.21 4.20 0.84
CA LEU A 8 18.23 5.15 1.38
C LEU A 8 17.22 4.46 2.28
N PHE A 9 17.04 3.17 2.11
CA PHE A 9 16.14 2.33 2.91
C PHE A 9 16.69 0.91 3.01
N GLU A 10 16.30 0.21 4.07
CA GLU A 10 16.61 -1.20 4.31
C GLU A 10 15.33 -1.98 4.62
N LEU A 11 15.33 -3.28 4.36
CA LEU A 11 14.28 -4.21 4.72
C LEU A 11 14.68 -4.94 6.01
N ARG A 12 13.92 -4.77 7.09
CA ARG A 12 14.24 -5.32 8.41
C ARG A 12 13.07 -6.06 9.04
N CYS A 13 13.38 -7.13 9.77
CA CYS A 13 12.38 -7.86 10.54
C CYS A 13 11.99 -7.11 11.82
N ILE A 14 10.69 -6.89 12.05
CA ILE A 14 10.17 -6.23 13.25
C ILE A 14 10.30 -7.06 14.53
N SER A 15 10.52 -8.38 14.41
CA SER A 15 10.57 -9.31 15.54
C SER A 15 11.99 -9.62 16.02
N CYS A 16 12.94 -9.86 15.12
CA CYS A 16 14.30 -10.25 15.48
C CYS A 16 15.37 -9.26 15.02
N GLY A 17 15.01 -8.22 14.26
CA GLY A 17 15.95 -7.20 13.79
C GLY A 17 16.82 -7.60 12.60
N GLU A 18 16.67 -8.82 12.07
CA GLU A 18 17.43 -9.27 10.89
C GLU A 18 17.17 -8.36 9.70
N SER A 19 18.24 -7.93 9.03
CA SER A 19 18.18 -7.09 7.82
C SER A 19 18.33 -7.92 6.56
N TYR A 20 17.64 -7.52 5.50
CA TYR A 20 17.61 -8.19 4.20
C TYR A 20 17.96 -7.21 3.09
N SER A 21 18.50 -7.75 2.00
CA SER A 21 18.75 -6.96 0.79
C SER A 21 17.43 -6.45 0.19
N ASN A 22 17.46 -5.23 -0.32
CA ASN A 22 16.34 -4.63 -1.05
C ASN A 22 16.12 -5.28 -2.43
N ASP A 23 17.10 -6.05 -2.90
CA ASP A 23 17.07 -6.76 -4.18
C ASP A 23 16.42 -8.15 -4.05
N ASP A 24 16.15 -8.60 -2.83
CA ASP A 24 15.55 -9.90 -2.57
C ASP A 24 14.03 -9.84 -2.53
N VAL A 25 13.38 -10.83 -3.16
CA VAL A 25 11.93 -11.00 -3.10
C VAL A 25 11.56 -11.76 -1.82
N ILE A 26 11.52 -11.04 -0.70
CA ILE A 26 11.22 -11.60 0.62
C ILE A 26 9.97 -10.92 1.20
N PHE A 27 9.06 -11.71 1.74
CA PHE A 27 7.82 -11.22 2.37
C PHE A 27 7.76 -11.48 3.88
N ASN A 28 8.52 -12.44 4.38
CA ASN A 28 8.60 -12.79 5.80
C ASN A 28 10.05 -13.14 6.16
N CYS A 29 10.43 -12.79 7.38
CA CYS A 29 11.68 -13.20 7.97
C CYS A 29 11.76 -14.72 8.18
N SER A 30 12.98 -15.27 8.23
CA SER A 30 13.24 -16.68 8.59
C SER A 30 12.67 -17.06 9.96
N CYS A 31 12.59 -16.11 10.91
CA CYS A 31 11.96 -16.29 12.20
C CYS A 31 10.41 -16.30 12.16
N GLY A 32 9.80 -16.08 10.99
CA GLY A 32 8.35 -15.95 10.81
C GLY A 32 7.82 -14.52 11.01
N GLY A 33 8.64 -13.57 11.45
CA GLY A 33 8.25 -12.19 11.67
C GLY A 33 7.95 -11.44 10.37
N LEU A 34 7.18 -10.35 10.48
CA LEU A 34 6.92 -9.44 9.37
C LEU A 34 8.14 -8.56 9.10
N LEU A 35 8.23 -8.07 7.88
CA LEU A 35 9.26 -7.14 7.44
C LEU A 35 8.71 -5.73 7.37
N GLU A 36 9.56 -4.77 7.69
CA GLU A 36 9.32 -3.34 7.50
C GLU A 36 10.41 -2.72 6.64
N VAL A 37 10.06 -1.66 5.92
CA VAL A 37 11.01 -0.82 5.20
C VAL A 37 11.42 0.33 6.11
N LEU A 38 12.69 0.50 6.37
CA LEU A 38 13.22 1.59 7.18
C LEU A 38 13.96 2.58 6.29
N PHE A 39 13.58 3.83 6.37
CA PHE A 39 14.26 4.93 5.69
C PHE A 39 15.26 5.63 6.62
N ASP A 40 16.40 6.00 6.08
CA ASP A 40 17.26 6.99 6.68
C ASP A 40 16.71 8.39 6.37
N ILE A 41 15.81 8.86 7.22
CA ILE A 41 15.10 10.14 7.04
C ILE A 41 16.07 11.31 6.92
N ASN A 42 17.24 11.25 7.57
CA ASN A 42 18.25 12.30 7.53
C ASN A 42 18.87 12.48 6.13
N LYS A 43 18.77 11.47 5.27
CA LYS A 43 19.23 11.53 3.87
C LYS A 43 18.17 12.06 2.91
N ILE A 44 16.93 12.21 3.35
CA ILE A 44 15.86 12.72 2.50
C ILE A 44 15.91 14.25 2.49
N SER A 45 16.30 14.81 1.35
CA SER A 45 16.41 16.26 1.17
C SER A 45 15.27 16.79 0.31
N VAL A 46 14.07 16.88 0.90
CA VAL A 46 12.91 17.52 0.25
C VAL A 46 12.27 18.51 1.21
N LYS A 47 11.92 19.69 0.71
CA LYS A 47 11.27 20.75 1.52
C LYS A 47 9.76 20.74 1.29
N LYS A 48 8.98 21.06 2.31
CA LYS A 48 7.51 21.20 2.22
C LYS A 48 7.05 22.05 1.03
N ARG A 49 7.73 23.18 0.75
CA ARG A 49 7.46 24.05 -0.40
C ARG A 49 7.66 23.36 -1.76
N ASP A 50 8.48 22.32 -1.83
CA ASP A 50 8.75 21.61 -3.08
C ASP A 50 7.73 20.48 -3.28
N LEU A 51 7.24 19.87 -2.19
CA LEU A 51 6.11 18.95 -2.21
C LEU A 51 4.83 19.68 -2.70
N SER A 52 4.54 20.87 -2.20
CA SER A 52 3.32 21.64 -2.58
C SER A 52 3.23 22.01 -4.06
N LYS A 53 4.35 22.02 -4.79
CA LYS A 53 4.38 22.24 -6.25
C LYS A 53 3.93 21.03 -7.06
N ARG A 54 3.86 19.85 -6.45
CA ARG A 54 3.47 18.60 -7.10
C ARG A 54 1.98 18.34 -6.89
N PRO A 55 1.28 17.68 -7.83
CA PRO A 55 -0.09 17.23 -7.60
C PRO A 55 -0.21 16.39 -6.33
N LEU A 56 -1.28 16.57 -5.57
CA LEU A 56 -1.57 15.76 -4.40
C LEU A 56 -1.82 14.31 -4.86
N GLY A 57 -1.26 13.35 -4.15
CA GLY A 57 -1.32 11.93 -4.49
C GLY A 57 -0.13 11.16 -3.93
N VAL A 58 -0.13 9.85 -4.09
CA VAL A 58 0.93 8.97 -3.55
C VAL A 58 2.32 9.43 -4.00
N TRP A 59 2.49 9.73 -5.28
CA TRP A 59 3.78 10.03 -5.89
C TRP A 59 4.27 11.47 -5.66
N ARG A 60 3.48 12.32 -4.97
CA ARG A 60 3.96 13.59 -4.43
C ARG A 60 5.15 13.36 -3.49
N TYR A 61 5.14 12.25 -2.76
CA TYR A 61 6.04 11.88 -1.69
C TYR A 61 7.05 10.81 -2.10
N LYS A 62 7.43 10.78 -3.37
CA LYS A 62 8.28 9.71 -3.94
C LYS A 62 9.61 9.49 -3.22
N GLU A 63 10.18 10.52 -2.59
CA GLU A 63 11.43 10.43 -1.82
C GLU A 63 11.28 9.58 -0.56
N PHE A 64 10.05 9.37 -0.10
CA PHE A 64 9.70 8.52 1.06
C PHE A 64 9.18 7.15 0.63
N LEU A 65 9.28 6.82 -0.65
CA LEU A 65 8.83 5.54 -1.18
C LEU A 65 10.03 4.67 -1.60
N PRO A 66 9.94 3.34 -1.42
CA PRO A 66 11.03 2.42 -1.70
C PRO A 66 11.15 2.14 -3.20
N ILE A 67 11.49 3.16 -3.95
CA ILE A 67 11.64 3.12 -5.42
C ILE A 67 13.05 3.53 -5.82
N ASP A 68 13.52 2.97 -6.91
CA ASP A 68 14.76 3.34 -7.54
C ASP A 68 14.52 4.34 -8.69
N PRO A 69 15.51 5.15 -9.08
CA PRO A 69 15.34 6.18 -10.11
C PRO A 69 14.83 5.64 -11.46
N ASP A 70 15.19 4.41 -11.78
CA ASP A 70 14.87 3.74 -13.05
C ASP A 70 13.59 2.90 -12.98
N ASP A 71 12.91 2.87 -11.81
CA ASP A 71 11.69 2.12 -11.66
C ASP A 71 10.58 2.65 -12.57
N ASN A 72 9.93 1.73 -13.28
CA ASN A 72 8.76 2.03 -14.09
C ASN A 72 7.52 2.16 -13.17
N ILE A 73 7.23 3.39 -12.77
CA ILE A 73 6.12 3.70 -11.85
C ILE A 73 4.77 3.37 -12.48
N ILE A 74 4.03 2.48 -11.81
CA ILE A 74 2.68 2.09 -12.21
C ILE A 74 1.66 2.87 -11.38
N SER A 75 1.04 3.86 -11.99
CA SER A 75 0.06 4.73 -11.32
C SER A 75 -1.24 4.86 -12.12
N LEU A 76 -2.36 4.88 -11.41
CA LEU A 76 -3.69 5.25 -11.86
C LEU A 76 -4.12 6.61 -11.28
N LYS A 77 -3.15 7.41 -10.76
CA LYS A 77 -3.35 8.69 -10.08
C LYS A 77 -4.07 8.55 -8.74
N GLU A 78 -3.73 7.50 -8.00
CA GLU A 78 -4.22 7.22 -6.65
C GLU A 78 -3.71 8.24 -5.62
N GLY A 79 -4.46 8.38 -4.54
CA GLY A 79 -4.26 9.42 -3.55
C GLY A 79 -4.90 10.75 -3.98
N GLY A 80 -4.50 11.84 -3.35
CA GLY A 80 -5.15 13.14 -3.55
C GLY A 80 -6.62 13.14 -3.13
N THR A 81 -7.00 12.21 -2.26
CA THR A 81 -8.39 12.01 -1.85
C THR A 81 -8.89 13.18 -1.01
N PRO A 82 -10.20 13.50 -1.09
CA PRO A 82 -10.76 14.63 -0.36
C PRO A 82 -10.66 14.44 1.17
N LEU A 83 -10.39 15.55 1.86
CA LEU A 83 -10.51 15.68 3.31
C LEU A 83 -11.67 16.61 3.61
N TYR A 84 -12.83 16.06 3.96
CA TYR A 84 -14.04 16.84 4.22
C TYR A 84 -14.13 17.26 5.68
N ARG A 85 -14.53 18.52 5.95
CA ARG A 85 -14.89 18.94 7.29
C ARG A 85 -16.31 18.45 7.64
N GLY A 86 -16.42 17.57 8.62
CA GLY A 86 -17.65 16.92 9.05
C GLY A 86 -18.49 17.74 10.04
N ARG A 87 -18.89 18.99 9.68
CA ARG A 87 -19.54 19.94 10.59
C ARG A 87 -20.80 19.40 11.27
N ASN A 88 -21.69 18.75 10.51
CA ASN A 88 -22.96 18.25 11.06
C ASN A 88 -22.74 17.06 12.00
N ILE A 89 -21.94 16.08 11.57
CA ILE A 89 -21.59 14.91 12.38
C ILE A 89 -20.79 15.35 13.60
N GLY A 90 -19.83 16.27 13.45
CA GLY A 90 -19.06 16.82 14.56
C GLY A 90 -19.96 17.41 15.65
N ARG A 91 -20.96 18.24 15.27
CA ARG A 91 -21.92 18.78 16.23
C ARG A 91 -22.72 17.69 16.97
N MET A 92 -23.12 16.63 16.25
CA MET A 92 -23.88 15.53 16.86
C MET A 92 -23.08 14.73 17.90
N VAL A 93 -21.75 14.63 17.73
CA VAL A 93 -20.85 13.87 18.62
C VAL A 93 -20.00 14.75 19.54
N GLY A 94 -20.25 16.06 19.56
CA GLY A 94 -19.54 17.00 20.44
C GLY A 94 -18.11 17.33 20.01
N LEU A 95 -17.76 17.15 18.73
CA LEU A 95 -16.46 17.49 18.18
C LEU A 95 -16.51 18.77 17.35
N THR A 96 -15.65 19.74 17.67
CA THR A 96 -15.55 21.00 16.92
C THR A 96 -14.76 20.86 15.63
N GLU A 97 -13.76 20.00 15.63
CA GLU A 97 -12.84 19.72 14.52
C GLU A 97 -12.92 18.23 14.16
N LEU A 98 -13.87 17.89 13.30
CA LEU A 98 -14.00 16.54 12.71
C LEU A 98 -13.72 16.62 11.21
N PHE A 99 -12.79 15.79 10.76
CA PHE A 99 -12.47 15.63 9.33
C PHE A 99 -12.70 14.19 8.88
N ILE A 100 -13.06 14.01 7.62
CA ILE A 100 -13.34 12.72 6.99
C ILE A 100 -12.45 12.59 5.76
N LYS A 101 -11.43 11.72 5.84
CA LYS A 101 -10.59 11.36 4.70
C LYS A 101 -11.30 10.34 3.85
N ASN A 102 -11.72 10.72 2.64
CA ASN A 102 -12.53 9.86 1.79
C ASN A 102 -11.67 9.01 0.84
N GLU A 103 -11.17 7.89 1.32
CA GLU A 103 -10.39 6.94 0.52
C GLU A 103 -11.21 6.22 -0.57
N GLY A 104 -12.53 6.38 -0.56
CA GLY A 104 -13.40 5.97 -1.67
C GLY A 104 -13.17 6.75 -2.97
N GLY A 105 -12.48 7.89 -2.91
CA GLY A 105 -12.06 8.68 -4.07
C GLY A 105 -10.91 8.08 -4.88
N ASN A 106 -10.28 7.00 -4.43
CA ASN A 106 -9.24 6.30 -5.17
C ASN A 106 -9.80 5.57 -6.41
N PRO A 107 -8.98 5.27 -7.43
CA PRO A 107 -9.41 4.67 -8.71
C PRO A 107 -10.29 3.42 -8.60
N THR A 108 -10.00 2.51 -7.66
CA THR A 108 -10.83 1.31 -7.44
C THR A 108 -11.76 1.44 -6.22
N GLY A 109 -11.87 2.66 -5.66
CA GLY A 109 -12.78 2.99 -4.56
C GLY A 109 -12.28 2.55 -3.19
N SER A 110 -10.97 2.49 -2.97
CA SER A 110 -10.42 2.19 -1.64
C SER A 110 -8.95 2.59 -1.48
N PHE A 111 -8.50 2.72 -0.24
CA PHE A 111 -7.10 2.98 0.14
C PHE A 111 -6.11 1.91 -0.37
N LYS A 112 -6.60 0.74 -0.83
CA LYS A 112 -5.73 -0.33 -1.34
C LYS A 112 -4.90 0.12 -2.54
N ASP A 113 -5.39 1.08 -3.29
CA ASP A 113 -4.72 1.63 -4.46
C ASP A 113 -3.38 2.26 -4.10
N ARG A 114 -3.29 2.93 -2.94
CA ARG A 114 -2.04 3.49 -2.44
C ARG A 114 -0.94 2.42 -2.26
N GLY A 115 -1.31 1.27 -1.73
CA GLY A 115 -0.38 0.17 -1.56
C GLY A 115 -0.10 -0.59 -2.86
N MET A 116 -1.07 -0.68 -3.75
CA MET A 116 -0.90 -1.43 -5.00
C MET A 116 -0.03 -0.70 -6.02
N THR A 117 -0.07 0.63 -6.08
CA THR A 117 0.83 1.39 -6.94
C THR A 117 2.29 1.10 -6.62
N VAL A 118 2.68 1.11 -5.35
CA VAL A 118 4.05 0.79 -4.91
C VAL A 118 4.35 -0.70 -5.05
N GLY A 119 3.43 -1.57 -4.61
CA GLY A 119 3.63 -3.02 -4.66
C GLY A 119 3.77 -3.57 -6.07
N VAL A 120 3.01 -3.06 -7.05
CA VAL A 120 3.11 -3.48 -8.46
C VAL A 120 4.33 -2.86 -9.13
N THR A 121 4.70 -1.63 -8.80
CA THR A 121 5.97 -1.01 -9.23
C THR A 121 7.16 -1.88 -8.79
N LYS A 122 7.20 -2.31 -7.52
CA LYS A 122 8.25 -3.22 -7.02
C LYS A 122 8.17 -4.62 -7.65
N ALA A 123 6.99 -5.13 -7.97
CA ALA A 123 6.88 -6.39 -8.71
C ALA A 123 7.56 -6.31 -10.08
N LEU A 124 7.40 -5.20 -10.81
CA LEU A 124 8.10 -4.97 -12.08
C LEU A 124 9.60 -4.79 -11.89
N HIS A 125 10.03 -4.05 -10.87
CA HIS A 125 11.45 -3.91 -10.50
C HIS A 125 12.11 -5.28 -10.33
N PHE A 126 11.46 -6.24 -9.67
CA PHE A 126 11.92 -7.62 -9.52
C PHE A 126 11.70 -8.51 -10.76
N GLY A 127 11.30 -7.95 -11.89
CA GLY A 127 11.07 -8.69 -13.13
C GLY A 127 9.89 -9.67 -13.09
N SER A 128 8.96 -9.51 -12.15
CA SER A 128 7.83 -10.42 -11.99
C SER A 128 6.84 -10.27 -13.14
N LYS A 129 6.44 -11.39 -13.74
CA LYS A 129 5.42 -11.46 -14.81
C LYS A 129 4.03 -11.75 -14.26
N PHE A 130 3.94 -12.18 -13.02
CA PHE A 130 2.73 -12.59 -12.35
C PHE A 130 2.65 -11.98 -10.95
N VAL A 131 1.52 -11.38 -10.64
CA VAL A 131 1.18 -10.95 -9.29
C VAL A 131 -0.01 -11.73 -8.77
N CYS A 132 -0.06 -11.95 -7.47
CA CYS A 132 -1.15 -12.74 -6.89
C CYS A 132 -1.60 -12.23 -5.52
N CYS A 133 -2.84 -12.54 -5.16
CA CYS A 133 -3.35 -12.34 -3.80
C CYS A 133 -4.46 -13.34 -3.46
N ALA A 134 -4.69 -13.53 -2.16
CA ALA A 134 -5.92 -14.11 -1.64
C ALA A 134 -6.82 -12.97 -1.13
N SER A 135 -7.94 -12.70 -1.80
CA SER A 135 -8.89 -11.65 -1.38
C SER A 135 -10.20 -11.70 -2.16
N THR A 136 -11.32 -11.55 -1.44
CA THR A 136 -12.67 -11.41 -2.03
C THR A 136 -13.11 -9.95 -2.21
N GLY A 137 -12.25 -8.97 -1.87
CA GLY A 137 -12.66 -7.56 -1.74
C GLY A 137 -11.70 -6.56 -2.40
N ASN A 138 -11.49 -5.42 -1.72
CA ASN A 138 -10.73 -4.29 -2.25
C ASN A 138 -9.29 -4.64 -2.69
N THR A 139 -8.64 -5.63 -2.06
CA THR A 139 -7.27 -6.01 -2.44
C THR A 139 -7.24 -6.63 -3.84
N SER A 140 -8.17 -7.54 -4.16
CA SER A 140 -8.24 -8.17 -5.47
C SER A 140 -8.62 -7.18 -6.58
N ALA A 141 -9.60 -6.31 -6.32
CA ALA A 141 -10.02 -5.28 -7.28
C ALA A 141 -8.87 -4.32 -7.61
N SER A 142 -8.18 -3.83 -6.58
CA SER A 142 -7.04 -2.93 -6.76
C SER A 142 -5.87 -3.64 -7.46
N LEU A 143 -5.47 -4.84 -7.00
CA LEU A 143 -4.38 -5.59 -7.64
C LEU A 143 -4.62 -5.82 -9.12
N ALA A 144 -5.84 -6.23 -9.50
CA ALA A 144 -6.18 -6.49 -10.90
C ALA A 144 -6.06 -5.23 -11.76
N ALA A 145 -6.53 -4.08 -11.27
CA ALA A 145 -6.45 -2.80 -11.97
C ALA A 145 -4.99 -2.38 -12.22
N TYR A 146 -4.14 -2.46 -11.19
CA TYR A 146 -2.72 -2.08 -11.31
C TYR A 146 -1.92 -3.10 -12.13
N ALA A 147 -2.22 -4.40 -12.03
CA ALA A 147 -1.62 -5.43 -12.89
C ALA A 147 -1.97 -5.22 -14.37
N ALA A 148 -3.23 -4.89 -14.68
CA ALA A 148 -3.66 -4.55 -16.04
C ALA A 148 -2.90 -3.31 -16.55
N LYS A 149 -2.76 -2.27 -15.72
CA LYS A 149 -1.98 -1.06 -16.06
C LYS A 149 -0.52 -1.38 -16.33
N ALA A 150 0.06 -2.33 -15.58
CA ALA A 150 1.44 -2.78 -15.71
C ALA A 150 1.66 -3.75 -16.88
N GLY A 151 0.61 -4.29 -17.49
CA GLY A 151 0.70 -5.32 -18.53
C GLY A 151 1.15 -6.70 -18.03
N ILE A 152 1.01 -6.97 -16.72
CA ILE A 152 1.36 -8.26 -16.10
C ILE A 152 0.12 -9.05 -15.69
N LYS A 153 0.27 -10.36 -15.50
CA LYS A 153 -0.85 -11.24 -15.17
C LYS A 153 -1.20 -11.17 -13.68
N CYS A 154 -2.49 -11.11 -13.39
CA CYS A 154 -3.03 -11.11 -12.03
C CYS A 154 -3.76 -12.43 -11.73
N ILE A 155 -3.42 -13.06 -10.60
CA ILE A 155 -4.08 -14.27 -10.10
C ILE A 155 -4.72 -13.94 -8.74
N VAL A 156 -6.02 -14.17 -8.63
CA VAL A 156 -6.79 -13.95 -7.41
C VAL A 156 -7.33 -15.26 -6.91
N LEU A 157 -6.89 -15.68 -5.71
CA LEU A 157 -7.48 -16.82 -5.02
C LEU A 157 -8.59 -16.36 -4.08
N LEU A 158 -9.72 -17.06 -4.13
CA LEU A 158 -10.83 -16.84 -3.19
C LEU A 158 -11.34 -18.18 -2.62
N PRO A 159 -11.78 -18.16 -1.36
CA PRO A 159 -12.55 -19.25 -0.82
C PRO A 159 -13.96 -19.28 -1.46
N SER A 160 -14.51 -20.47 -1.65
CA SER A 160 -15.90 -20.64 -2.05
C SER A 160 -16.87 -20.06 -1.00
N GLY A 161 -17.93 -19.38 -1.45
CA GLY A 161 -18.96 -18.83 -0.59
C GLY A 161 -19.10 -17.31 -0.68
N ASN A 162 -19.04 -16.60 0.45
CA ASN A 162 -19.33 -15.16 0.53
C ASN A 162 -18.32 -14.30 -0.24
N ILE A 163 -18.68 -13.91 -1.45
CA ILE A 163 -17.87 -13.09 -2.33
C ILE A 163 -18.54 -11.72 -2.49
N ALA A 164 -17.75 -10.66 -2.33
CA ALA A 164 -18.19 -9.29 -2.64
C ALA A 164 -18.29 -9.13 -4.17
N LEU A 165 -19.45 -9.46 -4.75
CA LEU A 165 -19.66 -9.53 -6.20
C LEU A 165 -19.17 -8.31 -6.96
N GLY A 166 -19.41 -7.10 -6.44
CA GLY A 166 -18.95 -5.86 -7.07
C GLY A 166 -17.43 -5.73 -7.16
N LYS A 167 -16.68 -6.24 -6.16
CA LYS A 167 -15.21 -6.23 -6.18
C LYS A 167 -14.64 -7.37 -7.04
N LEU A 168 -15.30 -8.51 -7.05
CA LEU A 168 -14.95 -9.60 -7.94
C LEU A 168 -15.16 -9.20 -9.42
N ALA A 169 -16.28 -8.55 -9.72
CA ALA A 169 -16.55 -8.02 -11.07
C ALA A 169 -15.43 -7.06 -11.52
N GLN A 170 -14.97 -6.15 -10.65
CA GLN A 170 -13.83 -5.28 -10.97
C GLN A 170 -12.57 -6.08 -11.30
N ALA A 171 -12.24 -7.12 -10.51
CA ALA A 171 -11.06 -7.94 -10.77
C ALA A 171 -11.16 -8.66 -12.13
N ILE A 172 -12.32 -9.23 -12.45
CA ILE A 172 -12.56 -9.92 -13.73
C ILE A 172 -12.49 -8.93 -14.91
N LEU A 173 -13.10 -7.76 -14.79
CA LEU A 173 -13.10 -6.72 -15.84
C LEU A 173 -11.69 -6.23 -16.17
N HIS A 174 -10.79 -6.24 -15.18
CA HIS A 174 -9.36 -5.94 -15.37
C HIS A 174 -8.53 -7.15 -15.82
N GLY A 175 -9.15 -8.28 -16.16
CA GLY A 175 -8.48 -9.45 -16.73
C GLY A 175 -7.76 -10.34 -15.73
N ALA A 176 -8.10 -10.27 -14.44
CA ALA A 176 -7.53 -11.18 -13.45
C ALA A 176 -8.05 -12.62 -13.67
N LEU A 177 -7.14 -13.59 -13.53
CA LEU A 177 -7.50 -15.00 -13.41
C LEU A 177 -8.01 -15.24 -11.99
N VAL A 178 -9.29 -15.49 -11.85
CA VAL A 178 -9.92 -15.79 -10.56
C VAL A 178 -10.00 -17.30 -10.37
N VAL A 179 -9.44 -17.77 -9.27
CA VAL A 179 -9.42 -19.19 -8.90
C VAL A 179 -10.16 -19.37 -7.58
N GLU A 180 -11.29 -20.05 -7.63
CA GLU A 180 -12.07 -20.40 -6.45
C GLU A 180 -11.55 -21.73 -5.86
N ILE A 181 -11.38 -21.76 -4.54
CA ILE A 181 -10.92 -22.94 -3.82
C ILE A 181 -11.94 -23.37 -2.76
N LYS A 182 -12.01 -24.67 -2.50
CA LYS A 182 -12.77 -25.21 -1.35
C LYS A 182 -12.01 -24.93 -0.07
N GLY A 183 -12.62 -24.19 0.86
CA GLY A 183 -12.03 -23.84 2.16
C GLY A 183 -12.36 -22.42 2.58
N ASN A 184 -11.71 -21.98 3.66
CA ASN A 184 -11.83 -20.61 4.17
C ASN A 184 -10.70 -19.70 3.67
N PHE A 185 -10.70 -18.44 4.15
CA PHE A 185 -9.69 -17.44 3.78
C PHE A 185 -8.26 -17.88 4.13
N ASP A 186 -8.06 -18.55 5.30
CA ASP A 186 -6.73 -18.98 5.74
C ASP A 186 -6.16 -20.07 4.84
N VAL A 187 -7.03 -20.98 4.37
CA VAL A 187 -6.66 -22.01 3.37
C VAL A 187 -6.23 -21.34 2.07
N ALA A 188 -7.00 -20.37 1.58
CA ALA A 188 -6.66 -19.62 0.37
C ALA A 188 -5.31 -18.89 0.52
N LEU A 189 -5.10 -18.21 1.65
CA LEU A 189 -3.87 -17.49 1.94
C LEU A 189 -2.65 -18.41 2.03
N ASN A 190 -2.77 -19.55 2.71
CA ASN A 190 -1.69 -20.53 2.81
C ASN A 190 -1.36 -21.16 1.45
N LEU A 191 -2.38 -21.48 0.66
CA LEU A 191 -2.20 -22.01 -0.68
C LEU A 191 -1.46 -21.01 -1.60
N ILE A 192 -1.89 -19.75 -1.62
CA ILE A 192 -1.24 -18.75 -2.47
C ILE A 192 0.19 -18.42 -2.00
N ARG A 193 0.47 -18.47 -0.69
CA ARG A 193 1.83 -18.32 -0.16
C ARG A 193 2.75 -19.47 -0.64
N LYS A 194 2.26 -20.70 -0.64
CA LYS A 194 3.00 -21.85 -1.16
C LYS A 194 3.19 -21.70 -2.68
N ALA A 195 2.12 -21.47 -3.42
CA ALA A 195 2.17 -21.30 -4.86
C ALA A 195 3.07 -20.13 -5.28
N SER A 196 3.12 -19.03 -4.51
CA SER A 196 3.98 -17.90 -4.81
C SER A 196 5.47 -18.27 -4.79
N LYS A 197 5.88 -19.15 -3.87
CA LYS A 197 7.26 -19.67 -3.82
C LYS A 197 7.53 -20.66 -4.94
N ASP A 198 6.65 -21.64 -5.12
CA ASP A 198 6.85 -22.74 -6.07
C ASP A 198 6.79 -22.28 -7.54
N LEU A 199 6.00 -21.24 -7.85
CA LEU A 199 5.73 -20.74 -9.19
C LEU A 199 6.29 -19.35 -9.45
N ASN A 200 7.10 -18.81 -8.52
CA ASN A 200 7.70 -17.47 -8.61
C ASN A 200 6.64 -16.36 -8.87
N LEU A 201 5.53 -16.39 -8.12
CA LEU A 201 4.48 -15.37 -8.19
C LEU A 201 4.75 -14.28 -7.15
N TYR A 202 4.64 -13.01 -7.52
CA TYR A 202 4.81 -11.92 -6.57
C TYR A 202 3.55 -11.70 -5.74
N LEU A 203 3.65 -12.00 -4.45
CA LEU A 203 2.51 -11.97 -3.53
C LEU A 203 2.22 -10.55 -3.03
N LEU A 204 0.99 -10.07 -3.24
CA LEU A 204 0.53 -8.74 -2.83
C LEU A 204 -0.63 -8.80 -1.82
N ASN A 205 -0.45 -9.57 -0.75
CA ASN A 205 -1.29 -9.56 0.44
C ASN A 205 -0.80 -8.54 1.49
N SER A 206 -1.44 -8.49 2.66
CA SER A 206 -1.11 -7.57 3.76
C SER A 206 0.29 -7.76 4.35
N ILE A 207 0.90 -8.91 4.13
CA ILE A 207 2.27 -9.21 4.58
C ILE A 207 3.36 -8.60 3.71
N ASN A 208 3.04 -8.10 2.52
CA ASN A 208 4.02 -7.50 1.63
C ASN A 208 4.44 -6.11 2.17
N PRO A 209 5.71 -5.90 2.56
CA PRO A 209 6.16 -4.68 3.22
C PRO A 209 6.07 -3.46 2.31
N TRP A 210 6.32 -3.63 1.02
CA TRP A 210 6.32 -2.53 0.03
C TRP A 210 4.94 -1.86 -0.11
N ARG A 211 3.86 -2.61 0.11
CA ARG A 211 2.50 -2.07 0.08
C ARG A 211 2.23 -1.07 1.20
N LEU A 212 2.79 -1.30 2.39
CA LEU A 212 2.61 -0.42 3.54
C LEU A 212 3.21 0.96 3.27
N GLU A 213 4.27 1.00 2.50
CA GLU A 213 4.93 2.26 2.12
C GLU A 213 4.03 3.14 1.24
N GLY A 214 3.27 2.55 0.33
CA GLY A 214 2.25 3.29 -0.40
C GLY A 214 1.10 3.76 0.50
N GLN A 215 0.65 2.91 1.41
CA GLN A 215 -0.46 3.23 2.34
C GLN A 215 -0.09 4.34 3.33
N LYS A 216 1.17 4.44 3.79
CA LYS A 216 1.60 5.51 4.72
C LYS A 216 1.40 6.91 4.17
N THR A 217 1.34 7.08 2.84
CA THR A 217 1.10 8.37 2.20
C THR A 217 -0.27 8.97 2.52
N GLU A 218 -1.20 8.17 3.03
CA GLU A 218 -2.48 8.67 3.55
C GLU A 218 -2.25 9.66 4.71
N ALA A 219 -1.31 9.35 5.61
CA ALA A 219 -0.92 10.25 6.70
C ALA A 219 -0.23 11.52 6.17
N PHE A 220 0.64 11.39 5.18
CA PHE A 220 1.31 12.53 4.55
C PHE A 220 0.30 13.50 3.93
N GLU A 221 -0.71 12.97 3.23
CA GLU A 221 -1.77 13.80 2.66
C GLU A 221 -2.63 14.47 3.73
N ILE A 222 -2.96 13.77 4.82
CA ILE A 222 -3.71 14.35 5.94
C ILE A 222 -2.95 15.55 6.50
N LEU A 223 -1.64 15.42 6.73
CA LEU A 223 -0.80 16.51 7.22
C LEU A 223 -0.74 17.68 6.21
N ASP A 224 -0.52 17.38 4.94
CA ASP A 224 -0.51 18.37 3.86
C ASP A 224 -1.84 19.16 3.80
N GLN A 225 -2.98 18.47 3.92
CA GLN A 225 -4.33 19.05 3.85
C GLN A 225 -4.75 19.79 5.14
N LEU A 226 -4.05 19.55 6.26
CA LEU A 226 -4.22 20.22 7.54
C LEU A 226 -3.12 21.26 7.84
N ASP A 227 -2.43 21.76 6.80
CA ASP A 227 -1.32 22.69 6.96
C ASP A 227 -0.28 22.23 7.98
N TYR A 228 0.01 20.93 7.96
CA TYR A 228 0.95 20.23 8.86
C TYR A 228 0.53 20.17 10.34
N ASN A 229 -0.73 20.45 10.63
CA ASN A 229 -1.27 20.21 11.96
C ASN A 229 -1.59 18.73 12.14
N VAL A 230 -0.98 18.11 13.15
CA VAL A 230 -1.21 16.70 13.47
C VAL A 230 -2.58 16.54 14.15
N PRO A 231 -3.47 15.67 13.66
CA PRO A 231 -4.74 15.41 14.33
C PRO A 231 -4.51 14.72 15.69
N ASN A 232 -5.30 15.08 16.71
CA ASN A 232 -5.23 14.46 18.03
C ASN A 232 -5.61 12.97 18.00
N THR A 233 -6.52 12.59 17.10
CA THR A 233 -7.06 11.23 17.00
C THR A 233 -7.33 10.88 15.54
N VAL A 234 -6.97 9.68 15.14
CA VAL A 234 -7.29 9.09 13.84
C VAL A 234 -8.05 7.80 14.06
N ILE A 235 -9.22 7.68 13.44
CA ILE A 235 -10.08 6.49 13.53
C ILE A 235 -10.20 5.89 12.14
N VAL A 236 -9.87 4.60 12.01
CA VAL A 236 -9.94 3.87 10.75
C VAL A 236 -10.58 2.49 10.96
N PRO A 237 -11.23 1.93 9.93
CA PRO A 237 -11.68 0.54 9.99
C PRO A 237 -10.51 -0.42 10.25
N MET A 238 -10.68 -1.34 11.19
CA MET A 238 -9.67 -2.30 11.59
C MET A 238 -10.02 -3.71 11.08
N GLY A 239 -9.08 -4.32 10.37
CA GLY A 239 -9.07 -5.73 10.01
C GLY A 239 -7.69 -6.30 10.33
N ASN A 240 -6.85 -6.49 9.32
CA ASN A 240 -5.44 -6.95 9.48
C ASN A 240 -4.49 -5.86 10.03
N CYS A 241 -4.97 -4.75 10.52
CA CYS A 241 -4.24 -3.62 11.09
C CYS A 241 -3.20 -2.94 10.18
N GLY A 242 -2.98 -3.44 8.96
CA GLY A 242 -1.96 -2.88 8.04
C GLY A 242 -2.19 -1.40 7.71
N ASN A 243 -3.45 -0.94 7.58
CA ASN A 243 -3.72 0.47 7.28
C ASN A 243 -3.36 1.38 8.45
N ILE A 244 -3.80 1.07 9.65
CA ILE A 244 -3.48 1.91 10.82
C ILE A 244 -1.97 1.91 11.11
N SER A 245 -1.29 0.78 10.92
CA SER A 245 0.17 0.69 11.07
C SER A 245 0.90 1.56 10.05
N ALA A 246 0.43 1.56 8.80
CA ALA A 246 0.99 2.41 7.74
C ALA A 246 0.73 3.90 8.03
N ILE A 247 -0.49 4.27 8.44
CA ILE A 247 -0.82 5.66 8.81
C ILE A 247 0.05 6.12 9.97
N TRP A 248 0.19 5.30 11.02
CA TRP A 248 1.06 5.60 12.16
C TRP A 248 2.53 5.79 11.74
N LYS A 249 3.03 4.90 10.89
CA LYS A 249 4.37 5.03 10.32
C LYS A 249 4.53 6.35 9.56
N GLY A 250 3.55 6.68 8.72
CA GLY A 250 3.56 7.91 7.95
C GLY A 250 3.59 9.17 8.82
N PHE A 251 2.80 9.23 9.90
CA PHE A 251 2.87 10.35 10.84
C PHE A 251 4.24 10.47 11.51
N LYS A 252 4.84 9.36 11.93
CA LYS A 252 6.18 9.39 12.54
C LYS A 252 7.23 9.91 11.56
N GLU A 253 7.31 9.33 10.38
CA GLU A 253 8.31 9.71 9.37
C GLU A 253 8.17 11.16 8.91
N PHE A 254 6.94 11.65 8.77
CA PHE A 254 6.71 13.02 8.29
C PHE A 254 6.90 14.08 9.38
N TYR A 255 6.85 13.68 10.65
CA TYR A 255 7.11 14.58 11.77
C TYR A 255 8.61 14.87 11.95
N GLU A 256 9.47 13.96 11.49
CA GLU A 256 10.93 14.07 11.57
C GLU A 256 11.54 14.99 10.49
N ILE A 257 10.71 15.55 9.58
CA ILE A 257 11.09 16.43 8.46
C ILE A 257 10.70 17.88 8.77
#